data_676fab2ffad29dd34ea6338888dc96f7
#
_entry.id   676fab2ffad29dd34ea6338888dc96f7
#
_cell.length_a   1.000
_cell.length_b   1.000
_cell.length_c   1.000
_cell.angle_alpha   90.00
_cell.angle_beta   90.00
_cell.angle_gamma   90.00
#
_symmetry.space_group_name_H-M   'P 1'
#
loop_
_entity.id
_entity.type
_entity.pdbx_description
1 polymer ?
#
loop_
_entity_poly.entity_id
_entity_poly.type
_entity_poly.pdbx_seq_one_letter_code
_entity_poly.pdbx_strand_id
1 'polypeptide(L)'
;MALNYFQPLFDVIRDKDRCIKCQACARQCSNEVHRYDADLDMMISDSQQCVDCQRCVCICPTGALKIVDNPNKFRNNSNWSQQIMTEVYKQAETGGVLLSAMGNPKEYPVYWDKILLNASQVTNPPIDPLREPMETKVFLGKKPKNVSFNEDGSVKTETSPTLELSTPIMFSAMSYGSISRNAHESLARAATELGIFYNTGEGGLHKDFYQYGPNTIVQVASGRFGVFKDYLETGAAIEIKMGQGAKPGIGGHLPGAKILEDVSRTRMIPMGTDAISPAPHHDIYSIEDLRQLVLSLKEATEYKKPVIVKIAAVHNVAAIASGIARSGADIIAIDGYRGGTGAAPTRIRDNVGIPTELALASVDQRLRDEGIRNEVSVVVAGSIRSSSDVVKAIALGADACYIGTAALLALGCHLCRSCQTGKCNWGIATQRPDLVKRLNPNIGYQRLVNLVHAWDHEIKEMMGGMGINSVEALKGNRLMLRGIGLNEKELEILGIQHAGQ
;
A
#
# COMPACT_ATOMS: atom_id res chain seq x y z
N MET A 1 35.48 25.49 -7.32
CA MET A 1 34.72 24.61 -6.37
C MET A 1 33.29 25.06 -6.38
N ALA A 2 32.34 24.17 -6.66
CA ALA A 2 30.94 24.50 -6.46
C ALA A 2 30.71 24.68 -4.95
N LEU A 3 30.11 25.79 -4.55
CA LEU A 3 29.75 26.02 -3.15
C LEU A 3 28.63 25.05 -2.76
N ASN A 4 28.82 24.32 -1.68
CA ASN A 4 27.82 23.41 -1.17
C ASN A 4 27.02 24.16 -0.09
N TYR A 5 25.84 24.69 -0.48
CA TYR A 5 25.03 25.57 0.38
C TYR A 5 24.27 24.82 1.49
N PHE A 6 24.20 23.50 1.45
CA PHE A 6 23.46 22.73 2.45
C PHE A 6 24.24 21.54 2.99
N GLN A 7 24.01 21.24 4.26
CA GLN A 7 24.58 20.10 4.96
C GLN A 7 23.88 18.80 4.54
N PRO A 8 24.57 17.65 4.53
CA PRO A 8 23.90 16.36 4.36
C PRO A 8 22.92 16.09 5.51
N LEU A 9 21.84 15.39 5.23
CA LEU A 9 20.86 14.98 6.25
C LEU A 9 21.43 13.94 7.21
N PHE A 10 22.25 13.03 6.65
CA PHE A 10 22.85 11.92 7.40
C PHE A 10 24.37 12.01 7.35
N ASP A 11 24.99 11.49 8.37
CA ASP A 11 26.44 11.35 8.43
C ASP A 11 26.84 9.86 8.48
N VAL A 12 27.86 9.52 7.71
CA VAL A 12 28.39 8.15 7.61
C VAL A 12 29.62 8.04 8.48
N ILE A 13 29.44 7.48 9.66
CA ILE A 13 30.54 7.25 10.60
C ILE A 13 31.20 5.90 10.31
N ARG A 14 32.52 5.92 10.17
CA ARG A 14 33.35 4.74 9.97
C ARG A 14 34.35 4.59 11.11
N ASP A 15 34.29 3.46 11.78
CA ASP A 15 35.30 3.03 12.72
C ASP A 15 36.52 2.53 11.92
N LYS A 16 37.64 3.27 12.02
CA LYS A 16 38.86 2.99 11.26
C LYS A 16 39.56 1.71 11.73
N ASP A 17 39.49 1.42 13.02
CA ASP A 17 40.14 0.27 13.61
C ASP A 17 39.43 -1.05 13.26
N ARG A 18 38.11 -0.98 13.08
CA ARG A 18 37.30 -2.12 12.66
C ARG A 18 37.25 -2.29 11.15
N CYS A 19 37.59 -1.25 10.37
CA CYS A 19 37.49 -1.27 8.91
C CYS A 19 38.62 -2.06 8.26
N ILE A 20 38.34 -3.23 7.73
CA ILE A 20 39.31 -4.08 7.01
C ILE A 20 39.46 -3.73 5.52
N LYS A 21 38.96 -2.59 5.07
CA LYS A 21 39.08 -2.05 3.70
C LYS A 21 38.57 -3.00 2.59
N CYS A 22 37.65 -3.92 2.91
CA CYS A 22 37.15 -4.96 1.98
C CYS A 22 36.29 -4.40 0.83
N GLN A 23 36.02 -3.11 0.79
CA GLN A 23 35.22 -2.39 -0.22
C GLN A 23 33.79 -2.92 -0.44
N ALA A 24 33.26 -3.78 0.43
CA ALA A 24 31.88 -4.28 0.30
C ALA A 24 30.87 -3.13 0.28
N CYS A 25 31.04 -2.12 1.14
CA CYS A 25 30.19 -0.93 1.19
C CYS A 25 30.20 -0.14 -0.14
N ALA A 26 31.37 0.02 -0.80
CA ALA A 26 31.46 0.71 -2.09
C ALA A 26 30.76 -0.08 -3.20
N ARG A 27 31.01 -1.39 -3.30
CA ARG A 27 30.36 -2.23 -4.32
C ARG A 27 28.86 -2.35 -4.18
N GLN A 28 28.33 -2.16 -2.97
CA GLN A 28 26.91 -2.30 -2.69
C GLN A 28 26.14 -0.97 -2.64
N CYS A 29 26.81 0.17 -2.68
CA CYS A 29 26.14 1.48 -2.64
C CYS A 29 25.83 1.97 -4.07
N SER A 30 24.55 2.01 -4.44
CA SER A 30 24.10 2.54 -5.74
C SER A 30 24.12 4.08 -5.80
N ASN A 31 24.32 4.75 -4.66
CA ASN A 31 24.44 6.20 -4.56
C ASN A 31 25.90 6.67 -4.49
N GLU A 32 26.86 5.75 -4.65
CA GLU A 32 28.30 6.05 -4.74
C GLU A 32 28.87 6.77 -3.49
N VAL A 33 28.26 6.55 -2.34
CA VAL A 33 28.66 7.16 -1.05
C VAL A 33 30.08 6.76 -0.64
N HIS A 34 30.52 5.54 -0.95
CA HIS A 34 31.78 4.98 -0.49
C HIS A 34 32.77 4.75 -1.64
N ARG A 35 34.01 5.12 -1.40
CA ARG A 35 35.13 4.79 -2.31
C ARG A 35 36.36 4.39 -1.52
N TYR A 36 37.24 3.63 -2.13
CA TYR A 36 38.60 3.39 -1.61
C TYR A 36 39.51 4.46 -2.15
N ASP A 37 40.28 5.08 -1.29
CA ASP A 37 41.31 6.05 -1.63
C ASP A 37 42.66 5.36 -1.49
N ALA A 38 43.36 5.18 -2.63
CA ALA A 38 44.62 4.46 -2.70
C ALA A 38 45.77 5.26 -2.09
N ASP A 39 45.73 6.60 -2.17
CA ASP A 39 46.80 7.46 -1.66
C ASP A 39 46.78 7.52 -0.13
N LEU A 40 45.58 7.49 0.44
CA LEU A 40 45.38 7.48 1.90
C LEU A 40 45.28 6.06 2.47
N ASP A 41 45.32 5.03 1.62
CA ASP A 41 45.06 3.62 1.98
C ASP A 41 43.85 3.45 2.92
N MET A 42 42.73 4.09 2.59
CA MET A 42 41.53 4.05 3.42
C MET A 42 40.22 4.14 2.64
N MET A 43 39.16 3.68 3.25
CA MET A 43 37.80 3.88 2.76
C MET A 43 37.29 5.26 3.11
N ILE A 44 36.83 6.04 2.14
CA ILE A 44 36.22 7.37 2.29
C ILE A 44 34.72 7.27 2.05
N SER A 45 33.95 8.14 2.69
CA SER A 45 32.49 8.24 2.54
C SER A 45 32.08 9.68 2.25
N ASP A 46 31.26 9.88 1.23
CA ASP A 46 30.61 11.16 0.92
C ASP A 46 29.18 11.15 1.47
N SER A 47 28.99 11.78 2.62
CA SER A 47 27.69 11.85 3.28
C SER A 47 26.61 12.61 2.49
N GLN A 48 26.99 13.49 1.54
CA GLN A 48 26.04 14.22 0.70
C GLN A 48 25.16 13.31 -0.16
N GLN A 49 25.69 12.18 -0.57
CA GLN A 49 25.00 11.20 -1.41
C GLN A 49 24.21 10.16 -0.59
N CYS A 50 24.29 10.19 0.74
CA CYS A 50 23.68 9.20 1.60
C CYS A 50 22.16 9.43 1.71
N VAL A 51 21.38 8.36 1.52
CA VAL A 51 19.90 8.33 1.63
C VAL A 51 19.42 7.44 2.77
N ASP A 52 20.31 7.10 3.68
CA ASP A 52 20.02 6.24 4.85
C ASP A 52 19.28 4.92 4.51
N CYS A 53 19.71 4.23 3.47
CA CYS A 53 19.13 2.93 3.09
C CYS A 53 19.66 1.75 3.93
N GLN A 54 20.59 1.96 4.83
CA GLN A 54 21.21 1.00 5.77
C GLN A 54 21.96 -0.19 5.11
N ARG A 55 22.00 -0.28 3.77
CA ARG A 55 22.59 -1.45 3.07
C ARG A 55 24.05 -1.67 3.46
N CYS A 56 24.88 -0.61 3.48
CA CYS A 56 26.29 -0.71 3.82
C CYS A 56 26.53 -1.12 5.28
N VAL A 57 25.64 -0.74 6.19
CA VAL A 57 25.67 -1.15 7.60
C VAL A 57 25.37 -2.63 7.73
N CYS A 58 24.30 -3.10 7.10
CA CYS A 58 23.85 -4.50 7.19
C CYS A 58 24.85 -5.50 6.60
N ILE A 59 25.65 -5.10 5.59
CA ILE A 59 26.60 -5.99 4.92
C ILE A 59 28.03 -5.84 5.41
N CYS A 60 28.33 -4.92 6.32
CA CYS A 60 29.68 -4.72 6.81
C CYS A 60 30.10 -5.90 7.71
N PRO A 61 31.11 -6.70 7.31
CA PRO A 61 31.46 -7.93 8.03
C PRO A 61 32.02 -7.67 9.44
N THR A 62 32.55 -6.47 9.67
CA THR A 62 33.14 -6.07 10.96
C THR A 62 32.27 -5.08 11.74
N GLY A 63 31.09 -4.68 11.19
CA GLY A 63 30.25 -3.67 11.82
C GLY A 63 30.92 -2.30 11.97
N ALA A 64 31.83 -1.95 11.08
CA ALA A 64 32.60 -0.70 11.13
C ALA A 64 31.81 0.55 10.71
N LEU A 65 30.56 0.41 10.23
CA LEU A 65 29.77 1.51 9.71
C LEU A 65 28.53 1.78 10.56
N LYS A 66 28.25 3.07 10.76
CA LYS A 66 26.98 3.58 11.29
C LYS A 66 26.51 4.74 10.41
N ILE A 67 25.22 4.87 10.24
CA ILE A 67 24.60 6.07 9.65
C ILE A 67 23.79 6.72 10.77
N VAL A 68 24.00 8.00 10.95
CA VAL A 68 23.34 8.81 11.99
C VAL A 68 22.82 10.09 11.36
N ASP A 69 21.87 10.74 12.02
CA ASP A 69 21.51 12.11 11.67
C ASP A 69 22.74 13.01 11.78
N ASN A 70 22.91 13.91 10.84
CA ASN A 70 24.07 14.80 10.84
C ASN A 70 24.06 15.69 12.09
N PRO A 71 25.08 15.60 12.96
CA PRO A 71 25.15 16.42 14.16
C PRO A 71 25.47 17.88 13.90
N ASN A 72 26.10 18.20 12.75
CA ASN A 72 26.39 19.57 12.33
C ASN A 72 25.14 20.22 11.74
N LYS A 73 24.38 20.84 12.59
CA LYS A 73 22.99 21.09 12.29
C LYS A 73 22.71 22.42 11.68
N PHE A 74 21.77 22.37 10.75
CA PHE A 74 20.82 23.43 10.56
C PHE A 74 20.34 23.99 11.90
N ARG A 75 20.25 25.31 12.03
CA ARG A 75 19.63 25.95 13.18
C ARG A 75 18.12 25.82 13.09
N ASN A 76 17.63 24.60 13.25
CA ASN A 76 16.22 24.27 13.16
C ASN A 76 15.41 24.75 14.37
N ASN A 77 14.16 24.97 14.16
CA ASN A 77 13.13 25.27 15.17
C ASN A 77 11.81 24.68 14.72
N SER A 78 10.73 24.88 15.48
CA SER A 78 9.40 24.33 15.15
C SER A 78 8.85 24.74 13.78
N ASN A 79 9.22 25.90 13.26
CA ASN A 79 8.79 26.38 11.94
C ASN A 79 9.72 25.93 10.82
N TRP A 80 11.02 25.89 11.07
CA TRP A 80 12.07 25.59 10.10
C TRP A 80 12.81 24.32 10.49
N SER A 81 12.23 23.18 10.15
CA SER A 81 12.90 21.89 10.35
C SER A 81 14.05 21.71 9.34
N GLN A 82 15.01 20.86 9.70
CA GLN A 82 16.11 20.49 8.81
C GLN A 82 15.61 20.01 7.43
N GLN A 83 14.53 19.22 7.40
CA GLN A 83 13.92 18.74 6.17
C GLN A 83 13.41 19.91 5.32
N ILE A 84 12.64 20.83 5.90
CA ILE A 84 12.08 21.99 5.18
C ILE A 84 13.19 22.86 4.60
N MET A 85 14.23 23.17 5.38
CA MET A 85 15.37 23.97 4.89
C MET A 85 16.09 23.27 3.74
N THR A 86 16.35 21.96 3.84
CA THR A 86 16.97 21.18 2.76
C THR A 86 16.11 21.17 1.50
N GLU A 87 14.80 21.06 1.64
CA GLU A 87 13.86 21.10 0.52
C GLU A 87 13.87 22.48 -0.17
N VAL A 88 13.90 23.56 0.60
CA VAL A 88 13.99 24.92 0.06
C VAL A 88 15.30 25.13 -0.72
N TYR A 89 16.43 24.70 -0.17
CA TYR A 89 17.72 24.78 -0.86
C TYR A 89 17.70 24.00 -2.18
N LYS A 90 17.19 22.77 -2.19
CA LYS A 90 17.07 21.96 -3.41
C LYS A 90 16.16 22.61 -4.45
N GLN A 91 15.06 23.21 -4.03
CA GLN A 91 14.15 23.92 -4.93
C GLN A 91 14.80 25.19 -5.49
N ALA A 92 15.54 25.93 -4.67
CA ALA A 92 16.27 27.12 -5.11
C ALA A 92 17.38 26.78 -6.12
N GLU A 93 18.02 25.60 -5.97
CA GLU A 93 19.07 25.14 -6.89
C GLU A 93 18.49 24.62 -8.21
N THR A 94 17.38 23.90 -8.17
CA THR A 94 16.86 23.17 -9.34
C THR A 94 15.67 23.84 -10.04
N GLY A 95 14.96 24.73 -9.35
CA GLY A 95 13.68 25.28 -9.81
C GLY A 95 12.55 24.25 -9.93
N GLY A 96 12.79 23.01 -9.48
CA GLY A 96 11.93 21.86 -9.73
C GLY A 96 11.00 21.48 -8.58
N VAL A 97 9.97 20.71 -8.90
CA VAL A 97 9.10 20.06 -7.91
C VAL A 97 9.84 18.89 -7.29
N LEU A 98 9.91 18.86 -5.97
CA LEU A 98 10.55 17.74 -5.26
C LEU A 98 9.65 16.51 -5.28
N LEU A 99 10.21 15.40 -5.73
CA LEU A 99 9.58 14.10 -5.70
C LEU A 99 10.08 13.29 -4.50
N SER A 100 9.17 12.54 -3.90
CA SER A 100 9.45 11.60 -2.83
C SER A 100 8.63 10.33 -3.00
N ALA A 101 8.91 9.34 -2.17
CA ALA A 101 8.27 8.04 -2.24
C ALA A 101 7.76 7.59 -0.87
N MET A 102 7.09 6.44 -0.84
CA MET A 102 6.44 5.88 0.34
C MET A 102 5.31 6.79 0.86
N GLY A 103 4.81 6.53 2.06
CA GLY A 103 3.77 7.35 2.69
C GLY A 103 4.32 8.59 3.37
N ASN A 104 3.41 9.44 3.83
CA ASN A 104 3.68 10.67 4.55
C ASN A 104 4.51 10.39 5.83
N PRO A 105 5.68 11.03 6.02
CA PRO A 105 6.53 10.84 7.21
C PRO A 105 6.18 11.75 8.38
N LYS A 106 5.25 12.72 8.22
CA LYS A 106 4.94 13.69 9.27
C LYS A 106 4.27 13.03 10.48
N GLU A 107 4.54 13.58 11.64
CA GLU A 107 4.00 13.14 12.94
C GLU A 107 2.56 13.65 13.16
N TYR A 108 1.64 13.32 12.25
CA TYR A 108 0.22 13.52 12.49
C TYR A 108 -0.36 12.34 13.31
N PRO A 109 -1.46 12.56 14.06
CA PRO A 109 -2.11 11.48 14.78
C PRO A 109 -2.42 10.28 13.89
N VAL A 110 -2.08 9.10 14.36
CA VAL A 110 -2.50 7.82 13.76
C VAL A 110 -3.72 7.38 14.57
N TYR A 111 -4.89 7.38 13.94
CA TYR A 111 -6.13 7.07 14.64
C TYR A 111 -6.21 5.61 15.06
N TRP A 112 -5.57 4.68 14.34
CA TRP A 112 -5.45 3.28 14.80
C TRP A 112 -4.88 3.16 16.20
N ASP A 113 -3.94 4.02 16.60
CA ASP A 113 -3.31 4.01 17.94
C ASP A 113 -4.22 4.61 19.03
N LYS A 114 -5.30 5.29 18.62
CA LYS A 114 -6.29 5.89 19.51
C LYS A 114 -7.57 5.06 19.63
N ILE A 115 -7.61 3.89 19.02
CA ILE A 115 -8.73 2.95 19.06
C ILE A 115 -8.30 1.71 19.82
N LEU A 116 -9.06 1.32 20.82
CA LEU A 116 -8.87 0.10 21.60
C LEU A 116 -9.96 -0.92 21.22
N LEU A 117 -9.62 -2.21 21.35
CA LEU A 117 -10.53 -3.33 21.20
C LEU A 117 -11.15 -3.67 22.56
N ASN A 118 -12.45 -3.93 22.60
CA ASN A 118 -13.13 -4.40 23.81
C ASN A 118 -12.82 -5.86 24.05
N ALA A 119 -12.57 -6.21 25.30
CA ALA A 119 -12.47 -7.59 25.71
C ALA A 119 -13.87 -8.26 25.79
N SER A 120 -13.87 -9.59 25.78
CA SER A 120 -15.04 -10.41 26.05
C SER A 120 -15.64 -10.12 27.42
N GLN A 121 -16.95 -10.40 27.56
CA GLN A 121 -17.73 -10.21 28.77
C GLN A 121 -18.44 -11.51 29.15
N VAL A 122 -19.16 -11.54 30.28
CA VAL A 122 -19.94 -12.71 30.72
C VAL A 122 -20.97 -13.15 29.66
N THR A 123 -21.58 -12.19 28.98
CA THR A 123 -22.59 -12.46 27.92
C THR A 123 -21.94 -12.79 26.56
N ASN A 124 -20.66 -12.61 26.42
CA ASN A 124 -19.86 -12.90 25.24
C ASN A 124 -18.48 -13.43 25.70
N PRO A 125 -18.42 -14.70 26.15
CA PRO A 125 -17.21 -15.27 26.76
C PRO A 125 -16.05 -15.35 25.77
N PRO A 126 -14.80 -15.40 26.24
CA PRO A 126 -13.65 -15.56 25.38
C PRO A 126 -13.67 -16.92 24.66
N ILE A 127 -13.10 -16.95 23.47
CA ILE A 127 -12.94 -18.13 22.62
C ILE A 127 -11.46 -18.45 22.53
N ASP A 128 -11.09 -19.72 22.72
CA ASP A 128 -9.71 -20.17 22.57
C ASP A 128 -9.44 -20.54 21.10
N PRO A 129 -8.69 -19.71 20.34
CA PRO A 129 -8.46 -19.96 18.92
C PRO A 129 -7.62 -21.20 18.62
N LEU A 130 -6.97 -21.78 19.63
CA LEU A 130 -6.21 -23.02 19.50
C LEU A 130 -7.10 -24.29 19.65
N ARG A 131 -8.30 -24.15 20.17
CA ARG A 131 -9.21 -25.26 20.49
C ARG A 131 -10.56 -25.16 19.81
N GLU A 132 -10.96 -23.96 19.41
CA GLU A 132 -12.28 -23.68 18.85
C GLU A 132 -12.15 -23.13 17.42
N PRO A 133 -13.08 -23.44 16.51
CA PRO A 133 -13.00 -22.98 15.13
C PRO A 133 -13.17 -21.46 15.04
N MET A 134 -12.22 -20.81 14.35
CA MET A 134 -12.21 -19.39 14.06
C MET A 134 -12.23 -19.17 12.55
N GLU A 135 -13.16 -18.37 12.05
CA GLU A 135 -13.30 -18.11 10.63
C GLU A 135 -12.76 -16.71 10.26
N THR A 136 -11.65 -16.69 9.52
CA THR A 136 -11.06 -15.46 8.97
C THR A 136 -11.33 -15.27 7.48
N LYS A 137 -11.93 -16.26 6.82
CA LYS A 137 -12.30 -16.19 5.41
C LYS A 137 -13.32 -15.09 5.16
N VAL A 138 -13.14 -14.36 4.07
CA VAL A 138 -14.05 -13.30 3.62
C VAL A 138 -14.36 -13.40 2.14
N PHE A 139 -15.53 -12.90 1.76
CA PHE A 139 -16.00 -12.82 0.38
C PHE A 139 -16.22 -11.38 0.00
N LEU A 140 -15.51 -10.92 -1.04
CA LEU A 140 -15.64 -9.55 -1.55
C LEU A 140 -16.48 -9.54 -2.82
N GLY A 141 -17.49 -8.70 -2.84
CA GLY A 141 -18.40 -8.55 -3.96
C GLY A 141 -19.78 -8.11 -3.50
N LYS A 142 -20.71 -8.15 -4.43
CA LYS A 142 -22.09 -7.77 -4.20
C LYS A 142 -22.87 -8.92 -3.55
N LYS A 143 -23.53 -8.67 -2.43
CA LYS A 143 -24.44 -9.65 -1.82
C LYS A 143 -25.80 -9.61 -2.51
N PRO A 144 -26.46 -10.76 -2.76
CA PRO A 144 -27.81 -10.79 -3.31
C PRO A 144 -28.81 -10.16 -2.34
N LYS A 145 -29.80 -9.43 -2.87
CA LYS A 145 -30.85 -8.82 -2.04
C LYS A 145 -31.74 -9.86 -1.38
N ASN A 146 -32.05 -10.94 -2.10
CA ASN A 146 -32.86 -12.04 -1.63
C ASN A 146 -32.18 -13.35 -2.01
N VAL A 147 -32.29 -14.34 -1.14
CA VAL A 147 -31.85 -15.69 -1.41
C VAL A 147 -33.08 -16.57 -1.54
N SER A 148 -33.20 -17.28 -2.67
CA SER A 148 -34.24 -18.27 -2.92
C SER A 148 -33.61 -19.65 -3.07
N PHE A 149 -34.34 -20.68 -2.74
CA PHE A 149 -33.87 -22.06 -2.78
C PHE A 149 -34.71 -22.90 -3.73
N ASN A 150 -34.11 -23.90 -4.32
CA ASN A 150 -34.78 -24.95 -5.05
C ASN A 150 -35.48 -25.96 -4.07
N GLU A 151 -36.30 -26.84 -4.56
CA GLU A 151 -36.99 -27.87 -3.77
C GLU A 151 -36.01 -28.83 -3.06
N ASP A 152 -34.82 -29.02 -3.62
CA ASP A 152 -33.73 -29.82 -3.05
C ASP A 152 -32.88 -29.09 -2.00
N GLY A 153 -33.21 -27.81 -1.69
CA GLY A 153 -32.48 -26.97 -0.73
C GLY A 153 -31.25 -26.30 -1.30
N SER A 154 -30.93 -26.51 -2.56
CA SER A 154 -29.83 -25.77 -3.22
C SER A 154 -30.21 -24.29 -3.47
N VAL A 155 -29.21 -23.40 -3.50
CA VAL A 155 -29.46 -21.98 -3.76
C VAL A 155 -29.86 -21.78 -5.23
N LYS A 156 -31.05 -21.18 -5.44
CA LYS A 156 -31.58 -20.83 -6.75
C LYS A 156 -31.13 -19.44 -7.22
N THR A 157 -30.81 -18.54 -6.27
CA THR A 157 -30.43 -17.17 -6.59
C THR A 157 -29.07 -17.14 -7.30
N GLU A 158 -29.04 -16.54 -8.47
CA GLU A 158 -27.75 -16.24 -9.12
C GLU A 158 -26.98 -15.19 -8.31
N THR A 159 -25.77 -15.52 -7.94
CA THR A 159 -24.88 -14.62 -7.21
C THR A 159 -23.93 -13.90 -8.18
N SER A 160 -23.67 -12.61 -7.95
CA SER A 160 -22.60 -11.90 -8.63
C SER A 160 -21.25 -12.55 -8.34
N PRO A 161 -20.29 -12.47 -9.26
CA PRO A 161 -18.94 -13.01 -8.99
C PRO A 161 -18.32 -12.34 -7.77
N THR A 162 -17.66 -13.14 -6.95
CA THR A 162 -17.00 -12.69 -5.71
C THR A 162 -15.53 -13.11 -5.68
N LEU A 163 -14.72 -12.41 -4.91
CA LEU A 163 -13.38 -12.85 -4.53
C LEU A 163 -13.45 -13.55 -3.17
N GLU A 164 -12.96 -14.76 -3.09
CA GLU A 164 -12.81 -15.49 -1.85
C GLU A 164 -11.37 -15.32 -1.33
N LEU A 165 -11.22 -14.85 -0.09
CA LEU A 165 -9.95 -14.70 0.60
C LEU A 165 -9.90 -15.58 1.83
N SER A 166 -8.78 -16.27 2.05
CA SER A 166 -8.53 -17.06 3.26
C SER A 166 -8.43 -16.22 4.53
N THR A 167 -8.02 -14.94 4.40
CA THR A 167 -7.88 -13.96 5.48
C THR A 167 -8.18 -12.57 4.92
N PRO A 168 -8.65 -11.59 5.73
CA PRO A 168 -9.08 -10.27 5.23
C PRO A 168 -7.90 -9.35 4.83
N ILE A 169 -6.87 -9.90 4.19
CA ILE A 169 -5.65 -9.20 3.79
C ILE A 169 -5.39 -9.42 2.30
N MET A 170 -5.00 -8.34 1.59
CA MET A 170 -4.55 -8.38 0.21
C MET A 170 -3.30 -7.53 0.03
N PHE A 171 -2.48 -7.83 -0.98
CA PHE A 171 -1.35 -6.98 -1.33
C PHE A 171 -1.80 -5.81 -2.20
N SER A 172 -1.45 -4.59 -1.78
CA SER A 172 -1.81 -3.34 -2.46
C SER A 172 -1.28 -3.24 -3.88
N ALA A 173 -1.96 -2.44 -4.70
CA ALA A 173 -1.54 -2.10 -6.04
C ALA A 173 -0.13 -1.50 -6.10
N MET A 174 0.80 -2.23 -6.70
CA MET A 174 2.19 -1.81 -6.92
C MET A 174 2.60 -2.14 -8.34
N SER A 175 2.78 -1.11 -9.20
CA SER A 175 2.93 -1.29 -10.63
C SER A 175 4.27 -1.90 -11.02
N TYR A 176 4.25 -2.76 -12.05
CA TYR A 176 5.46 -3.25 -12.72
C TYR A 176 6.24 -2.07 -13.31
N GLY A 177 7.53 -1.99 -12.98
CA GLY A 177 8.38 -0.84 -13.26
C GLY A 177 8.52 0.10 -12.05
N SER A 178 7.50 0.31 -11.24
CA SER A 178 7.66 0.98 -9.94
C SER A 178 8.42 0.10 -8.96
N ILE A 179 8.02 -1.17 -8.85
CA ILE A 179 8.77 -2.23 -8.18
C ILE A 179 9.37 -3.20 -9.20
N SER A 180 10.36 -3.98 -8.78
CA SER A 180 11.11 -4.90 -9.63
C SER A 180 10.31 -6.16 -9.96
N ARG A 181 10.77 -6.88 -11.02
CA ARG A 181 10.24 -8.20 -11.38
C ARG A 181 10.27 -9.17 -10.18
N ASN A 182 11.39 -9.23 -9.44
CA ASN A 182 11.55 -10.12 -8.31
C ASN A 182 10.60 -9.78 -7.14
N ALA A 183 10.28 -8.50 -6.94
CA ALA A 183 9.28 -8.09 -5.96
C ALA A 183 7.86 -8.50 -6.39
N HIS A 184 7.51 -8.31 -7.66
CA HIS A 184 6.23 -8.79 -8.22
C HIS A 184 6.07 -10.30 -8.10
N GLU A 185 7.11 -11.06 -8.47
CA GLU A 185 7.10 -12.51 -8.35
C GLU A 185 6.87 -12.96 -6.90
N SER A 186 7.56 -12.32 -5.95
CA SER A 186 7.37 -12.62 -4.53
C SER A 186 5.92 -12.41 -4.08
N LEU A 187 5.30 -11.28 -4.49
CA LEU A 187 3.91 -10.95 -4.14
C LEU A 187 2.92 -11.91 -4.80
N ALA A 188 3.08 -12.20 -6.09
CA ALA A 188 2.19 -13.08 -6.84
C ALA A 188 2.20 -14.51 -6.29
N ARG A 189 3.39 -15.06 -6.04
CA ARG A 189 3.56 -16.41 -5.45
C ARG A 189 2.98 -16.48 -4.05
N ALA A 190 3.24 -15.48 -3.20
CA ALA A 190 2.70 -15.45 -1.85
C ALA A 190 1.17 -15.35 -1.85
N ALA A 191 0.59 -14.51 -2.72
CA ALA A 191 -0.86 -14.39 -2.86
C ALA A 191 -1.51 -15.72 -3.27
N THR A 192 -0.90 -16.43 -4.21
CA THR A 192 -1.38 -17.74 -4.68
C THR A 192 -1.31 -18.80 -3.59
N GLU A 193 -0.19 -18.91 -2.86
CA GLU A 193 -0.03 -19.88 -1.78
C GLU A 193 -0.99 -19.62 -0.62
N LEU A 194 -1.20 -18.35 -0.30
CA LEU A 194 -2.08 -17.93 0.80
C LEU A 194 -3.58 -17.96 0.46
N GLY A 195 -3.98 -18.11 -0.80
CA GLY A 195 -5.38 -17.94 -1.20
C GLY A 195 -5.91 -16.53 -0.98
N ILE A 196 -5.08 -15.52 -1.23
CA ILE A 196 -5.42 -14.08 -1.22
C ILE A 196 -5.10 -13.46 -2.57
N PHE A 197 -5.17 -12.12 -2.68
CA PHE A 197 -4.92 -11.44 -3.95
C PHE A 197 -3.78 -10.44 -3.86
N TYR A 198 -3.05 -10.27 -4.97
CA TYR A 198 -2.19 -9.11 -5.19
C TYR A 198 -2.72 -8.28 -6.36
N ASN A 199 -2.40 -6.99 -6.37
CA ASN A 199 -2.86 -6.05 -7.38
C ASN A 199 -1.69 -5.59 -8.25
N THR A 200 -1.86 -5.65 -9.58
CA THR A 200 -0.82 -5.28 -10.54
C THR A 200 -0.43 -3.81 -10.49
N GLY A 201 -1.31 -2.96 -9.98
CA GLY A 201 -1.18 -1.51 -10.20
C GLY A 201 -1.34 -1.13 -11.68
N GLU A 202 -1.06 0.11 -12.02
CA GLU A 202 -1.30 0.73 -13.33
C GLU A 202 -0.26 0.38 -14.41
N GLY A 203 0.54 -0.65 -14.23
CA GLY A 203 1.67 -0.98 -15.10
C GLY A 203 1.43 -2.11 -16.11
N GLY A 204 0.21 -2.60 -16.23
CA GLY A 204 -0.06 -3.85 -16.95
C GLY A 204 0.42 -5.07 -16.17
N LEU A 205 0.44 -6.23 -16.79
CA LEU A 205 0.91 -7.49 -16.22
C LEU A 205 1.99 -8.09 -17.13
N HIS A 206 3.16 -8.35 -16.56
CA HIS A 206 4.21 -9.04 -17.31
C HIS A 206 3.77 -10.49 -17.60
N LYS A 207 4.04 -10.99 -18.83
CA LYS A 207 3.56 -12.30 -19.32
C LYS A 207 3.93 -13.47 -18.40
N ASP A 208 5.08 -13.43 -17.75
CA ASP A 208 5.51 -14.49 -16.82
C ASP A 208 4.58 -14.62 -15.59
N PHE A 209 3.75 -13.62 -15.31
CA PHE A 209 2.84 -13.59 -14.17
C PHE A 209 1.39 -13.95 -14.54
N TYR A 210 1.09 -14.22 -15.82
CA TYR A 210 -0.24 -14.66 -16.25
C TYR A 210 -0.66 -15.96 -15.55
N GLN A 211 0.31 -16.84 -15.22
CA GLN A 211 0.05 -18.06 -14.45
C GLN A 211 -0.55 -17.83 -13.05
N TYR A 212 -0.38 -16.63 -12.48
CA TYR A 212 -0.95 -16.23 -11.19
C TYR A 212 -2.26 -15.46 -11.33
N GLY A 213 -2.84 -15.41 -12.53
CA GLY A 213 -4.08 -14.73 -12.85
C GLY A 213 -5.23 -14.98 -11.85
N PRO A 214 -5.50 -16.23 -11.43
CA PRO A 214 -6.53 -16.53 -10.46
C PRO A 214 -6.41 -15.81 -9.10
N ASN A 215 -5.21 -15.35 -8.72
CA ASN A 215 -4.93 -14.59 -7.51
C ASN A 215 -4.47 -13.15 -7.80
N THR A 216 -4.77 -12.64 -8.99
CA THR A 216 -4.34 -11.31 -9.45
C THR A 216 -5.54 -10.40 -9.65
N ILE A 217 -5.47 -9.19 -9.09
CA ILE A 217 -6.36 -8.07 -9.43
C ILE A 217 -5.64 -7.22 -10.46
N VAL A 218 -6.25 -7.04 -11.64
CA VAL A 218 -5.71 -6.22 -12.72
C VAL A 218 -6.27 -4.80 -12.64
N GLN A 219 -5.42 -3.78 -12.85
CA GLN A 219 -5.83 -2.40 -12.65
C GLN A 219 -5.95 -1.64 -13.97
N VAL A 220 -7.03 -0.85 -14.09
CA VAL A 220 -7.31 0.09 -15.16
C VAL A 220 -7.24 1.51 -14.62
N ALA A 221 -6.14 2.21 -14.89
CA ALA A 221 -5.93 3.60 -14.50
C ALA A 221 -6.19 4.55 -15.67
N SER A 222 -6.15 5.87 -15.42
CA SER A 222 -6.38 6.89 -16.44
C SER A 222 -5.42 6.82 -17.63
N GLY A 223 -4.19 6.33 -17.44
CA GLY A 223 -3.19 6.15 -18.50
C GLY A 223 -3.39 4.90 -19.35
N ARG A 224 -4.26 3.96 -18.97
CA ARG A 224 -4.55 2.70 -19.70
C ARG A 224 -3.31 1.88 -20.08
N PHE A 225 -2.20 2.00 -19.37
CA PHE A 225 -0.94 1.31 -19.69
C PHE A 225 -1.10 -0.20 -19.62
N GLY A 226 -0.81 -0.88 -20.74
CA GLY A 226 -0.88 -2.34 -20.84
C GLY A 226 -2.27 -2.93 -20.67
N VAL A 227 -3.34 -2.15 -20.92
CA VAL A 227 -4.72 -2.61 -20.82
C VAL A 227 -5.19 -3.11 -22.19
N PHE A 228 -5.49 -4.41 -22.27
CA PHE A 228 -6.06 -5.07 -23.44
C PHE A 228 -6.85 -6.31 -23.00
N LYS A 229 -7.53 -6.97 -23.94
CA LYS A 229 -8.48 -8.04 -23.62
C LYS A 229 -7.89 -9.16 -22.76
N ASP A 230 -6.78 -9.77 -23.19
CA ASP A 230 -6.19 -10.91 -22.46
C ASP A 230 -5.73 -10.51 -21.05
N TYR A 231 -5.27 -9.26 -20.87
CA TYR A 231 -4.95 -8.72 -19.56
C TYR A 231 -6.17 -8.68 -18.64
N LEU A 232 -7.31 -8.19 -19.15
CA LEU A 232 -8.56 -8.13 -18.39
C LEU A 232 -9.10 -9.53 -18.08
N GLU A 233 -8.98 -10.46 -19.02
CA GLU A 233 -9.43 -11.85 -18.85
C GLU A 233 -8.53 -12.66 -17.90
N THR A 234 -7.26 -12.29 -17.76
CA THR A 234 -6.32 -12.99 -16.91
C THR A 234 -6.61 -12.80 -15.42
N GLY A 235 -6.93 -11.58 -14.99
CA GLY A 235 -7.13 -11.28 -13.56
C GLY A 235 -8.41 -11.89 -12.99
N ALA A 236 -8.43 -12.13 -11.68
CA ALA A 236 -9.63 -12.56 -10.94
C ALA A 236 -10.66 -11.41 -10.78
N ALA A 237 -10.18 -10.17 -10.73
CA ALA A 237 -11.01 -8.96 -10.66
C ALA A 237 -10.34 -7.81 -11.40
N ILE A 238 -11.13 -6.79 -11.73
CA ILE A 238 -10.65 -5.57 -12.38
C ILE A 238 -10.83 -4.39 -11.43
N GLU A 239 -9.76 -3.62 -11.20
CA GLU A 239 -9.80 -2.41 -10.39
C GLU A 239 -9.68 -1.15 -11.25
N ILE A 240 -10.71 -0.30 -11.25
CA ILE A 240 -10.66 1.05 -11.83
C ILE A 240 -9.99 1.97 -10.80
N LYS A 241 -8.84 2.55 -11.14
CA LYS A 241 -8.13 3.48 -10.27
C LYS A 241 -8.51 4.92 -10.58
N MET A 242 -9.40 5.51 -9.77
CA MET A 242 -9.73 6.93 -9.84
C MET A 242 -8.69 7.81 -9.13
N GLY A 243 -8.03 7.27 -8.09
CA GLY A 243 -7.02 7.97 -7.32
C GLY A 243 -6.25 7.08 -6.38
N GLN A 244 -5.34 7.68 -5.61
CA GLN A 244 -4.57 7.00 -4.56
C GLN A 244 -4.26 7.95 -3.40
N GLY A 245 -4.18 7.41 -2.17
CA GLY A 245 -4.04 8.19 -0.95
C GLY A 245 -2.76 9.02 -0.85
N ALA A 246 -1.67 8.57 -1.47
CA ALA A 246 -0.40 9.30 -1.45
C ALA A 246 -0.39 10.58 -2.29
N LYS A 247 -1.27 10.70 -3.26
CA LYS A 247 -1.33 11.87 -4.17
C LYS A 247 -2.72 12.06 -4.76
N PRO A 248 -3.72 12.44 -3.96
CA PRO A 248 -5.07 12.73 -4.45
C PRO A 248 -5.05 13.82 -5.52
N GLY A 249 -5.82 13.65 -6.60
CA GLY A 249 -5.93 14.60 -7.70
C GLY A 249 -4.71 14.67 -8.63
N ILE A 250 -3.74 13.77 -8.45
CA ILE A 250 -2.55 13.67 -9.30
C ILE A 250 -2.50 12.28 -9.93
N GLY A 251 -2.16 12.22 -11.22
CA GLY A 251 -2.00 10.96 -11.94
C GLY A 251 -0.76 10.17 -11.54
N GLY A 252 -0.62 8.97 -12.09
CA GLY A 252 0.55 8.13 -11.93
C GLY A 252 1.77 8.74 -12.61
N HIS A 253 2.95 8.56 -12.02
CA HIS A 253 4.22 8.95 -12.61
C HIS A 253 5.26 7.85 -12.39
N LEU A 254 5.81 7.33 -13.48
CA LEU A 254 6.98 6.46 -13.47
C LEU A 254 8.07 7.14 -14.29
N PRO A 255 9.22 7.51 -13.68
CA PRO A 255 10.33 8.15 -14.37
C PRO A 255 10.88 7.27 -15.50
N GLY A 256 11.23 7.90 -16.62
CA GLY A 256 11.75 7.22 -17.83
C GLY A 256 13.00 6.36 -17.57
N ALA A 257 13.83 6.77 -16.62
CA ALA A 257 14.98 5.97 -16.19
C ALA A 257 14.62 4.56 -15.65
N LYS A 258 13.37 4.32 -15.29
CA LYS A 258 12.84 3.01 -14.87
C LYS A 258 12.13 2.27 -16.01
N ILE A 259 11.97 2.90 -17.18
CA ILE A 259 11.28 2.30 -18.33
C ILE A 259 12.30 1.67 -19.25
N LEU A 260 12.77 0.50 -18.83
CA LEU A 260 13.62 -0.39 -19.62
C LEU A 260 12.74 -1.29 -20.51
N GLU A 261 13.35 -2.18 -21.29
CA GLU A 261 12.70 -2.99 -22.32
C GLU A 261 11.47 -3.75 -21.83
N ASP A 262 11.56 -4.49 -20.71
CA ASP A 262 10.46 -5.28 -20.17
C ASP A 262 9.30 -4.39 -19.70
N VAL A 263 9.60 -3.25 -19.06
CA VAL A 263 8.59 -2.29 -18.62
C VAL A 263 7.93 -1.62 -19.81
N SER A 264 8.72 -1.23 -20.83
CA SER A 264 8.24 -0.66 -22.10
C SER A 264 7.23 -1.59 -22.78
N ARG A 265 7.60 -2.86 -22.93
CA ARG A 265 6.71 -3.90 -23.53
C ARG A 265 5.44 -4.10 -22.70
N THR A 266 5.56 -4.23 -21.38
CA THR A 266 4.43 -4.51 -20.50
C THR A 266 3.45 -3.36 -20.45
N ARG A 267 3.96 -2.11 -20.44
CA ARG A 267 3.13 -0.89 -20.41
C ARG A 267 2.69 -0.40 -21.79
N MET A 268 3.25 -0.96 -22.88
CA MET A 268 3.03 -0.53 -24.27
C MET A 268 3.37 0.95 -24.51
N ILE A 269 4.55 1.37 -24.02
CA ILE A 269 5.07 2.74 -24.15
C ILE A 269 6.55 2.71 -24.56
N PRO A 270 7.09 3.77 -25.21
CA PRO A 270 8.49 3.83 -25.58
C PRO A 270 9.45 3.77 -24.39
N MET A 271 10.61 3.13 -24.58
CA MET A 271 11.70 3.12 -23.59
C MET A 271 12.21 4.52 -23.29
N GLY A 272 12.61 4.75 -22.03
CA GLY A 272 13.26 5.98 -21.61
C GLY A 272 12.35 7.21 -21.48
N THR A 273 11.05 7.08 -21.81
CA THR A 273 10.08 8.16 -21.68
C THR A 273 9.34 8.08 -20.36
N ASP A 274 9.05 9.22 -19.72
CA ASP A 274 8.24 9.24 -18.52
C ASP A 274 6.83 8.72 -18.80
N ALA A 275 6.37 7.76 -18.00
CA ALA A 275 4.98 7.29 -18.04
C ALA A 275 4.13 8.14 -17.07
N ILE A 276 3.35 9.05 -17.62
CA ILE A 276 2.48 9.96 -16.87
C ILE A 276 1.04 9.60 -17.18
N SER A 277 0.29 9.20 -16.15
CA SER A 277 -1.16 9.05 -16.27
C SER A 277 -1.82 10.42 -16.08
N PRO A 278 -2.84 10.77 -16.88
CA PRO A 278 -3.66 11.95 -16.61
C PRO A 278 -4.25 11.95 -15.20
N ALA A 279 -4.46 13.13 -14.61
CA ALA A 279 -5.09 13.23 -13.29
C ALA A 279 -6.51 12.66 -13.30
N PRO A 280 -7.43 13.07 -14.19
CA PRO A 280 -8.72 12.43 -14.38
C PRO A 280 -8.67 11.32 -15.44
N HIS A 281 -9.59 10.38 -15.39
CA HIS A 281 -9.96 9.61 -16.59
C HIS A 281 -10.66 10.54 -17.57
N HIS A 282 -10.21 10.60 -18.82
CA HIS A 282 -10.78 11.52 -19.84
C HIS A 282 -12.19 11.13 -20.28
N ASP A 283 -12.64 9.94 -19.94
CA ASP A 283 -13.94 9.38 -20.22
C ASP A 283 -14.88 9.33 -19.00
N ILE A 284 -14.47 9.89 -17.83
CA ILE A 284 -15.27 9.86 -16.61
C ILE A 284 -15.32 11.26 -15.98
N TYR A 285 -16.47 11.91 -16.07
CA TYR A 285 -16.75 13.22 -15.48
C TYR A 285 -18.00 13.21 -14.58
N SER A 286 -18.69 12.06 -14.50
CA SER A 286 -19.87 11.85 -13.66
C SER A 286 -19.95 10.42 -13.17
N ILE A 287 -20.89 10.13 -12.26
CA ILE A 287 -21.21 8.77 -11.82
C ILE A 287 -21.77 7.92 -12.97
N GLU A 288 -22.50 8.54 -13.87
CA GLU A 288 -23.04 7.89 -15.08
C GLU A 288 -21.91 7.44 -16.01
N ASP A 289 -20.88 8.26 -16.21
CA ASP A 289 -19.72 7.89 -17.01
C ASP A 289 -18.94 6.76 -16.35
N LEU A 290 -18.77 6.81 -15.01
CA LEU A 290 -18.17 5.70 -14.25
C LEU A 290 -18.99 4.41 -14.46
N ARG A 291 -20.32 4.49 -14.42
CA ARG A 291 -21.20 3.34 -14.69
C ARG A 291 -20.95 2.76 -16.09
N GLN A 292 -20.76 3.59 -17.11
CA GLN A 292 -20.44 3.11 -18.47
C GLN A 292 -19.15 2.31 -18.48
N LEU A 293 -18.09 2.79 -17.83
CA LEU A 293 -16.83 2.05 -17.75
C LEU A 293 -16.99 0.74 -16.95
N VAL A 294 -17.70 0.76 -15.83
CA VAL A 294 -18.00 -0.46 -15.04
C VAL A 294 -18.71 -1.50 -15.90
N LEU A 295 -19.75 -1.09 -16.62
CA LEU A 295 -20.51 -1.99 -17.52
C LEU A 295 -19.62 -2.53 -18.63
N SER A 296 -18.86 -1.67 -19.32
CA SER A 296 -17.96 -2.09 -20.40
C SER A 296 -16.93 -3.13 -19.95
N LEU A 297 -16.36 -2.97 -18.72
CA LEU A 297 -15.44 -3.95 -18.17
C LEU A 297 -16.12 -5.26 -17.78
N LYS A 298 -17.34 -5.20 -17.26
CA LYS A 298 -18.15 -6.40 -16.99
C LYS A 298 -18.49 -7.13 -18.28
N GLU A 299 -18.91 -6.43 -19.32
CA GLU A 299 -19.17 -7.02 -20.64
C GLU A 299 -17.93 -7.65 -21.25
N ALA A 300 -16.79 -6.95 -21.21
CA ALA A 300 -15.50 -7.45 -21.70
C ALA A 300 -15.07 -8.77 -21.05
N THR A 301 -15.56 -9.06 -19.86
CA THR A 301 -15.27 -10.29 -19.09
C THR A 301 -16.52 -11.18 -18.94
N GLU A 302 -17.53 -10.98 -19.78
CA GLU A 302 -18.77 -11.78 -19.76
C GLU A 302 -19.43 -11.84 -18.39
N TYR A 303 -19.35 -10.74 -17.61
CA TYR A 303 -19.84 -10.63 -16.22
C TYR A 303 -19.27 -11.67 -15.23
N LYS A 304 -18.14 -12.30 -15.56
CA LYS A 304 -17.52 -13.34 -14.72
C LYS A 304 -16.62 -12.78 -13.62
N LYS A 305 -16.35 -11.48 -13.62
CA LYS A 305 -15.39 -10.84 -12.69
C LYS A 305 -15.99 -9.66 -11.96
N PRO A 306 -15.73 -9.51 -10.65
CA PRO A 306 -16.13 -8.31 -9.93
C PRO A 306 -15.30 -7.12 -10.39
N VAL A 307 -15.91 -5.94 -10.35
CA VAL A 307 -15.27 -4.65 -10.66
C VAL A 307 -15.10 -3.85 -9.37
N ILE A 308 -13.88 -3.46 -9.10
CA ILE A 308 -13.46 -2.64 -7.96
C ILE A 308 -13.30 -1.21 -8.44
N VAL A 309 -13.73 -0.23 -7.64
CA VAL A 309 -13.40 1.18 -7.87
C VAL A 309 -12.56 1.69 -6.72
N LYS A 310 -11.31 2.08 -7.02
CA LYS A 310 -10.38 2.62 -6.04
C LYS A 310 -10.35 4.14 -6.07
N ILE A 311 -10.56 4.75 -4.89
CA ILE A 311 -10.54 6.20 -4.68
C ILE A 311 -9.55 6.60 -3.60
N ALA A 312 -9.06 7.83 -3.66
CA ALA A 312 -8.36 8.45 -2.54
C ALA A 312 -9.36 8.89 -1.47
N ALA A 313 -8.97 8.76 -0.21
CA ALA A 313 -9.71 9.34 0.90
C ALA A 313 -9.54 10.87 0.88
N VAL A 314 -10.60 11.57 0.51
CA VAL A 314 -10.69 13.03 0.41
C VAL A 314 -11.99 13.53 1.02
N HIS A 315 -12.19 14.85 1.09
CA HIS A 315 -13.48 15.42 1.51
C HIS A 315 -14.64 14.87 0.67
N ASN A 316 -15.80 14.72 1.25
CA ASN A 316 -17.00 14.12 0.64
C ASN A 316 -16.83 12.64 0.18
N VAL A 317 -15.83 11.93 0.68
CA VAL A 317 -15.56 10.52 0.30
C VAL A 317 -16.80 9.62 0.49
N ALA A 318 -17.61 9.89 1.49
CA ALA A 318 -18.85 9.15 1.76
C ALA A 318 -19.88 9.29 0.63
N ALA A 319 -20.10 10.52 0.11
CA ALA A 319 -20.96 10.75 -1.04
C ALA A 319 -20.40 10.13 -2.33
N ILE A 320 -19.10 10.23 -2.52
CA ILE A 320 -18.41 9.59 -3.67
C ILE A 320 -18.60 8.07 -3.61
N ALA A 321 -18.40 7.44 -2.46
CA ALA A 321 -18.60 6.01 -2.27
C ALA A 321 -20.05 5.56 -2.52
N SER A 322 -21.03 6.35 -2.09
CA SER A 322 -22.46 6.12 -2.42
C SER A 322 -22.70 6.14 -3.94
N GLY A 323 -22.14 7.13 -4.64
CA GLY A 323 -22.19 7.19 -6.10
C GLY A 323 -21.56 5.98 -6.76
N ILE A 324 -20.39 5.53 -6.29
CA ILE A 324 -19.69 4.35 -6.79
C ILE A 324 -20.56 3.08 -6.60
N ALA A 325 -21.14 2.88 -5.43
CA ALA A 325 -22.03 1.74 -5.20
C ALA A 325 -23.20 1.73 -6.22
N ARG A 326 -23.77 2.90 -6.51
CA ARG A 326 -24.86 3.09 -7.48
C ARG A 326 -24.41 2.98 -8.94
N SER A 327 -23.11 3.14 -9.25
CA SER A 327 -22.57 2.90 -10.59
C SER A 327 -22.54 1.42 -10.97
N GLY A 328 -22.79 0.51 -10.03
CA GLY A 328 -22.78 -0.93 -10.26
C GLY A 328 -21.44 -1.61 -10.00
N ALA A 329 -20.49 -0.90 -9.39
CA ALA A 329 -19.28 -1.50 -8.85
C ALA A 329 -19.61 -2.54 -7.77
N ASP A 330 -18.78 -3.56 -7.65
CA ASP A 330 -18.96 -4.65 -6.69
C ASP A 330 -18.15 -4.41 -5.40
N ILE A 331 -17.05 -3.68 -5.51
CA ILE A 331 -16.13 -3.39 -4.40
C ILE A 331 -15.66 -1.93 -4.49
N ILE A 332 -15.60 -1.24 -3.35
CA ILE A 332 -14.99 0.09 -3.21
C ILE A 332 -13.68 -0.07 -2.47
N ALA A 333 -12.57 0.41 -3.03
CA ALA A 333 -11.27 0.47 -2.35
C ALA A 333 -10.96 1.92 -1.96
N ILE A 334 -10.83 2.18 -0.66
CA ILE A 334 -10.52 3.50 -0.10
C ILE A 334 -9.03 3.53 0.26
N ASP A 335 -8.27 4.44 -0.36
CA ASP A 335 -6.84 4.62 -0.10
C ASP A 335 -6.59 5.93 0.66
N GLY A 336 -6.19 5.81 1.92
CA GLY A 336 -6.09 6.94 2.83
C GLY A 336 -4.79 7.73 2.74
N TYR A 337 -4.81 8.88 3.37
CA TYR A 337 -3.79 9.93 3.42
C TYR A 337 -2.35 9.46 3.68
N ARG A 338 -2.14 8.36 4.43
CA ARG A 338 -0.82 7.79 4.70
C ARG A 338 -0.41 6.69 3.73
N GLY A 339 -1.18 6.47 2.67
CA GLY A 339 -0.90 5.49 1.63
C GLY A 339 0.46 5.71 1.00
N GLY A 340 1.09 4.61 0.54
CA GLY A 340 2.41 4.64 -0.09
C GLY A 340 2.34 4.85 -1.60
N THR A 341 3.46 5.30 -2.19
CA THR A 341 3.65 5.45 -3.64
C THR A 341 5.11 5.28 -4.01
N GLY A 342 5.37 4.96 -5.29
CA GLY A 342 6.73 4.94 -5.83
C GLY A 342 7.30 6.32 -6.14
N ALA A 343 6.44 7.28 -6.48
CA ALA A 343 6.81 8.68 -6.73
C ALA A 343 5.60 9.61 -6.54
N ALA A 344 5.77 10.69 -5.81
CA ALA A 344 4.77 11.74 -5.65
C ALA A 344 5.43 13.10 -5.39
N PRO A 345 4.80 14.22 -5.80
CA PRO A 345 5.19 15.53 -5.33
C PRO A 345 5.11 15.58 -3.80
N THR A 346 6.22 15.95 -3.14
CA THR A 346 6.34 15.91 -1.67
C THR A 346 5.23 16.69 -0.97
N ARG A 347 4.89 17.88 -1.49
CA ARG A 347 3.87 18.74 -0.89
C ARG A 347 2.47 18.14 -0.96
N ILE A 348 2.12 17.44 -2.05
CA ILE A 348 0.84 16.74 -2.19
C ILE A 348 0.79 15.57 -1.21
N ARG A 349 1.82 14.71 -1.22
CA ARG A 349 1.89 13.54 -0.33
C ARG A 349 1.73 13.92 1.15
N ASP A 350 2.29 15.05 1.56
CA ASP A 350 2.38 15.44 2.96
C ASP A 350 1.22 16.33 3.45
N ASN A 351 0.35 16.82 2.55
CA ASN A 351 -0.64 17.81 2.94
C ASN A 351 -2.05 17.58 2.35
N VAL A 352 -2.24 16.59 1.47
CA VAL A 352 -3.53 16.40 0.79
C VAL A 352 -4.12 15.03 1.11
N GLY A 353 -5.40 15.00 1.51
CA GLY A 353 -6.13 13.79 1.86
C GLY A 353 -6.62 13.78 3.30
N ILE A 354 -7.35 12.74 3.66
CA ILE A 354 -7.84 12.50 5.03
C ILE A 354 -7.41 11.10 5.52
N PRO A 355 -7.34 10.88 6.84
CA PRO A 355 -7.01 9.59 7.42
C PRO A 355 -7.97 8.48 7.00
N THR A 356 -7.43 7.30 6.76
CA THR A 356 -8.19 6.11 6.33
C THR A 356 -9.31 5.78 7.32
N GLU A 357 -9.04 5.86 8.59
CA GLU A 357 -9.93 5.52 9.70
C GLU A 357 -11.22 6.36 9.66
N LEU A 358 -11.05 7.67 9.51
CA LEU A 358 -12.19 8.61 9.44
C LEU A 358 -12.96 8.44 8.11
N ALA A 359 -12.24 8.21 7.01
CA ALA A 359 -12.84 7.95 5.70
C ALA A 359 -13.68 6.67 5.71
N LEU A 360 -13.13 5.57 6.25
CA LEU A 360 -13.81 4.29 6.35
C LEU A 360 -15.10 4.41 7.17
N ALA A 361 -14.99 4.99 8.37
CA ALA A 361 -16.14 5.13 9.25
C ALA A 361 -17.27 5.95 8.61
N SER A 362 -16.92 7.06 7.92
CA SER A 362 -17.88 7.90 7.21
C SER A 362 -18.52 7.18 6.02
N VAL A 363 -17.75 6.41 5.26
CA VAL A 363 -18.26 5.64 4.12
C VAL A 363 -19.17 4.51 4.56
N ASP A 364 -18.77 3.71 5.55
CA ASP A 364 -19.58 2.61 6.06
C ASP A 364 -20.91 3.13 6.64
N GLN A 365 -20.86 4.23 7.40
CA GLN A 365 -22.07 4.86 7.95
C GLN A 365 -23.00 5.33 6.83
N ARG A 366 -22.48 6.06 5.84
CA ARG A 366 -23.28 6.56 4.72
C ARG A 366 -23.95 5.42 3.93
N LEU A 367 -23.23 4.35 3.63
CA LEU A 367 -23.78 3.19 2.91
C LEU A 367 -24.88 2.48 3.74
N ARG A 368 -24.75 2.46 5.07
CA ARG A 368 -25.78 1.93 5.98
C ARG A 368 -27.01 2.81 6.02
N ASP A 369 -26.83 4.12 6.16
CA ASP A 369 -27.94 5.10 6.21
C ASP A 369 -28.78 5.07 4.93
N GLU A 370 -28.13 4.79 3.79
CA GLU A 370 -28.80 4.64 2.50
C GLU A 370 -29.34 3.22 2.22
N GLY A 371 -29.11 2.25 3.12
CA GLY A 371 -29.55 0.85 2.97
C GLY A 371 -28.84 0.07 1.87
N ILE A 372 -27.70 0.55 1.36
CA ILE A 372 -26.94 -0.06 0.26
C ILE A 372 -25.62 -0.70 0.67
N ARG A 373 -25.32 -0.78 1.98
CA ARG A 373 -24.05 -1.33 2.47
C ARG A 373 -23.79 -2.76 2.01
N ASN A 374 -24.82 -3.55 1.82
CA ASN A 374 -24.73 -4.95 1.35
C ASN A 374 -24.64 -5.06 -0.19
N GLU A 375 -24.85 -3.97 -0.92
CA GLU A 375 -24.71 -3.96 -2.37
C GLU A 375 -23.26 -3.82 -2.85
N VAL A 376 -22.31 -3.60 -1.93
CA VAL A 376 -20.90 -3.39 -2.23
C VAL A 376 -20.03 -3.81 -1.06
N SER A 377 -18.86 -4.40 -1.32
CA SER A 377 -17.82 -4.58 -0.31
C SER A 377 -16.93 -3.35 -0.22
N VAL A 378 -16.38 -3.09 0.96
CA VAL A 378 -15.48 -1.96 1.23
C VAL A 378 -14.11 -2.48 1.65
N VAL A 379 -13.08 -2.12 0.90
CA VAL A 379 -11.68 -2.46 1.18
C VAL A 379 -10.92 -1.18 1.50
N VAL A 380 -10.01 -1.23 2.46
CA VAL A 380 -9.21 -0.06 2.84
C VAL A 380 -7.73 -0.28 2.63
N ALA A 381 -7.05 0.82 2.30
CA ALA A 381 -5.61 0.94 2.18
C ALA A 381 -5.12 2.24 2.86
N GLY A 382 -3.83 2.31 3.11
CA GLY A 382 -3.20 3.50 3.67
C GLY A 382 -2.82 3.33 5.14
N SER A 383 -1.58 2.88 5.36
CA SER A 383 -0.98 2.68 6.68
C SER A 383 -1.63 1.59 7.56
N ILE A 384 -1.98 0.49 6.98
CA ILE A 384 -2.21 -0.75 7.74
C ILE A 384 -0.84 -1.33 8.10
N ARG A 385 -0.51 -1.36 9.39
CA ARG A 385 0.85 -1.61 9.91
C ARG A 385 0.97 -2.93 10.64
N SER A 386 -0.16 -3.46 11.15
CA SER A 386 -0.22 -4.67 11.96
C SER A 386 -1.58 -5.37 11.83
N SER A 387 -1.64 -6.58 12.34
CA SER A 387 -2.88 -7.35 12.48
C SER A 387 -3.96 -6.60 13.28
N SER A 388 -3.57 -5.84 14.31
CA SER A 388 -4.52 -5.05 15.11
C SER A 388 -5.17 -3.91 14.29
N ASP A 389 -4.45 -3.29 13.35
CA ASP A 389 -5.04 -2.30 12.45
C ASP A 389 -6.07 -2.97 11.52
N VAL A 390 -5.83 -4.22 11.09
CA VAL A 390 -6.80 -5.00 10.31
C VAL A 390 -8.07 -5.27 11.11
N VAL A 391 -7.96 -5.77 12.35
CA VAL A 391 -9.11 -6.05 13.23
C VAL A 391 -9.93 -4.78 13.47
N LYS A 392 -9.27 -3.65 13.76
CA LYS A 392 -9.93 -2.35 13.95
C LYS A 392 -10.62 -1.86 12.68
N ALA A 393 -9.99 -2.05 11.50
CA ALA A 393 -10.59 -1.69 10.22
C ALA A 393 -11.85 -2.52 9.93
N ILE A 394 -11.82 -3.83 10.17
CA ILE A 394 -12.99 -4.70 10.03
C ILE A 394 -14.12 -4.24 10.97
N ALA A 395 -13.81 -3.99 12.23
CA ALA A 395 -14.79 -3.52 13.21
C ALA A 395 -15.37 -2.12 12.86
N LEU A 396 -14.59 -1.25 12.19
CA LEU A 396 -15.08 0.03 11.67
C LEU A 396 -15.94 -0.09 10.42
N GLY A 397 -15.90 -1.25 9.73
CA GLY A 397 -16.76 -1.52 8.58
C GLY A 397 -16.04 -1.94 7.29
N ALA A 398 -14.74 -2.21 7.30
CA ALA A 398 -14.07 -2.79 6.14
C ALA A 398 -14.43 -4.28 5.98
N ASP A 399 -14.44 -4.78 4.75
CA ASP A 399 -14.53 -6.21 4.44
C ASP A 399 -13.13 -6.84 4.35
N ALA A 400 -12.11 -6.09 3.92
CA ALA A 400 -10.72 -6.50 3.87
C ALA A 400 -9.78 -5.29 3.85
N CYS A 401 -8.48 -5.54 4.00
CA CYS A 401 -7.43 -4.53 3.99
C CYS A 401 -6.39 -4.82 2.91
N TYR A 402 -5.96 -3.77 2.21
CA TYR A 402 -4.76 -3.78 1.40
C TYR A 402 -3.52 -3.43 2.23
N ILE A 403 -2.47 -4.22 2.17
CA ILE A 403 -1.16 -3.93 2.74
C ILE A 403 -0.13 -3.67 1.62
N GLY A 404 0.57 -2.54 1.71
CA GLY A 404 1.61 -2.17 0.75
C GLY A 404 2.96 -2.03 1.44
N THR A 405 3.12 -1.03 2.28
CA THR A 405 4.38 -0.77 2.99
C THR A 405 4.79 -1.94 3.88
N ALA A 406 3.85 -2.57 4.60
CA ALA A 406 4.14 -3.75 5.42
C ALA A 406 4.68 -4.92 4.57
N ALA A 407 4.08 -5.17 3.40
CA ALA A 407 4.58 -6.18 2.46
C ALA A 407 6.00 -5.86 1.95
N LEU A 408 6.29 -4.58 1.64
CA LEU A 408 7.63 -4.18 1.23
C LEU A 408 8.67 -4.28 2.36
N LEU A 409 8.27 -4.01 3.62
CA LEU A 409 9.12 -4.23 4.80
C LEU A 409 9.46 -5.72 4.95
N ALA A 410 8.49 -6.61 4.75
CA ALA A 410 8.74 -8.05 4.73
C ALA A 410 9.74 -8.46 3.65
N LEU A 411 9.75 -7.80 2.50
CA LEU A 411 10.76 -7.99 1.44
C LEU A 411 12.13 -7.38 1.78
N GLY A 412 12.28 -6.64 2.88
CA GLY A 412 13.53 -6.03 3.33
C GLY A 412 13.66 -4.54 3.01
N CYS A 413 12.56 -3.82 2.77
CA CYS A 413 12.58 -2.35 2.63
C CYS A 413 12.97 -1.69 3.96
N HIS A 414 13.79 -0.64 3.91
CA HIS A 414 14.22 0.15 5.07
C HIS A 414 13.69 1.58 5.06
N LEU A 415 12.62 1.84 4.31
CA LEU A 415 11.91 3.14 4.27
C LEU A 415 12.80 4.36 3.95
N CYS A 416 13.87 4.21 3.19
CA CYS A 416 14.73 5.32 2.79
C CYS A 416 14.06 6.37 1.87
N ARG A 417 12.82 6.12 1.45
CA ARG A 417 11.97 7.01 0.61
C ARG A 417 12.57 7.50 -0.70
N SER A 418 13.55 6.78 -1.25
CA SER A 418 14.24 7.13 -2.50
C SER A 418 13.80 6.29 -3.69
N CYS A 419 12.59 5.71 -3.66
CA CYS A 419 12.09 4.79 -4.69
C CYS A 419 11.97 5.46 -6.07
N GLN A 420 11.68 6.78 -6.14
CA GLN A 420 11.57 7.55 -7.38
C GLN A 420 12.89 7.59 -8.17
N THR A 421 14.04 7.41 -7.50
CA THR A 421 15.36 7.48 -8.16
C THR A 421 15.71 6.21 -8.97
N GLY A 422 15.00 5.11 -8.76
CA GLY A 422 15.36 3.81 -9.33
C GLY A 422 16.63 3.16 -8.76
N LYS A 423 17.29 3.78 -7.78
CA LYS A 423 18.55 3.33 -7.16
C LYS A 423 18.34 2.51 -5.88
N CYS A 424 17.24 1.73 -5.79
CA CYS A 424 16.94 0.94 -4.59
C CYS A 424 18.00 -0.14 -4.34
N ASN A 425 18.78 0.02 -3.28
CA ASN A 425 19.85 -0.91 -2.90
C ASN A 425 19.35 -2.30 -2.47
N TRP A 426 18.06 -2.44 -2.15
CA TRP A 426 17.44 -3.70 -1.73
C TRP A 426 16.81 -4.50 -2.87
N GLY A 427 16.90 -3.98 -4.12
CA GLY A 427 16.37 -4.67 -5.29
C GLY A 427 14.85 -4.61 -5.44
N ILE A 428 14.15 -3.81 -4.61
CA ILE A 428 12.68 -3.74 -4.58
C ILE A 428 12.15 -2.72 -5.60
N ALA A 429 12.53 -1.44 -5.49
CA ALA A 429 11.99 -0.34 -6.29
C ALA A 429 13.00 0.11 -7.37
N THR A 430 13.47 -0.81 -8.18
CA THR A 430 14.48 -0.59 -9.23
C THR A 430 14.23 -1.49 -10.42
N GLN A 431 14.69 -1.06 -11.60
CA GLN A 431 14.73 -1.88 -12.82
C GLN A 431 16.15 -2.21 -13.26
N ARG A 432 17.17 -1.69 -12.58
CA ARG A 432 18.57 -1.97 -12.87
C ARG A 432 18.88 -3.45 -12.58
N PRO A 433 19.39 -4.23 -13.57
CA PRO A 433 19.64 -5.67 -13.41
C PRO A 433 20.62 -6.02 -12.28
N ASP A 434 21.63 -5.15 -12.05
CA ASP A 434 22.61 -5.30 -10.97
C ASP A 434 21.99 -5.14 -9.57
N LEU A 435 20.90 -4.39 -9.47
CA LEU A 435 20.18 -4.18 -8.21
C LEU A 435 19.04 -5.18 -8.03
N VAL A 436 18.27 -5.48 -9.08
CA VAL A 436 17.12 -6.42 -9.04
C VAL A 436 17.52 -7.78 -8.46
N LYS A 437 18.68 -8.31 -8.88
CA LYS A 437 19.20 -9.60 -8.39
C LYS A 437 19.50 -9.67 -6.89
N ARG A 438 19.48 -8.51 -6.17
CA ARG A 438 19.69 -8.46 -4.72
C ARG A 438 18.49 -8.93 -3.93
N LEU A 439 17.29 -8.92 -4.51
CA LEU A 439 16.08 -9.51 -3.95
C LEU A 439 15.91 -10.91 -4.54
N ASN A 440 16.08 -11.93 -3.70
CA ASN A 440 15.78 -13.31 -4.09
C ASN A 440 14.26 -13.56 -3.93
N PRO A 441 13.52 -13.85 -5.02
CA PRO A 441 12.07 -14.03 -4.95
C PRO A 441 11.66 -15.25 -4.11
N ASN A 442 12.49 -16.30 -4.00
CA ASN A 442 12.21 -17.45 -3.16
C ASN A 442 12.22 -17.10 -1.67
N ILE A 443 13.14 -16.24 -1.24
CA ILE A 443 13.16 -15.72 0.14
C ILE A 443 12.04 -14.70 0.33
N GLY A 444 11.83 -13.85 -0.68
CA GLY A 444 10.83 -12.79 -0.62
C GLY A 444 9.41 -13.33 -0.40
N TYR A 445 9.00 -14.29 -1.23
CA TYR A 445 7.65 -14.85 -1.10
C TYR A 445 7.44 -15.57 0.24
N GLN A 446 8.43 -16.35 0.71
CA GLN A 446 8.34 -17.05 1.99
C GLN A 446 8.16 -16.07 3.17
N ARG A 447 8.86 -14.93 3.15
CA ARG A 447 8.71 -13.90 4.18
C ARG A 447 7.33 -13.24 4.14
N LEU A 448 6.74 -13.06 2.97
CA LEU A 448 5.36 -12.57 2.82
C LEU A 448 4.35 -13.59 3.33
N VAL A 449 4.52 -14.88 3.01
CA VAL A 449 3.69 -15.96 3.53
C VAL A 449 3.74 -16.00 5.06
N ASN A 450 4.93 -15.96 5.63
CA ASN A 450 5.12 -15.95 7.09
C ASN A 450 4.47 -14.72 7.75
N LEU A 451 4.57 -13.54 7.14
CA LEU A 451 3.94 -12.33 7.65
C LEU A 451 2.42 -12.47 7.72
N VAL A 452 1.79 -12.93 6.63
CA VAL A 452 0.33 -13.05 6.56
C VAL A 452 -0.18 -14.15 7.49
N HIS A 453 0.51 -15.28 7.59
CA HIS A 453 0.17 -16.33 8.57
C HIS A 453 0.27 -15.83 10.02
N ALA A 454 1.33 -15.08 10.36
CA ALA A 454 1.46 -14.49 11.68
C ALA A 454 0.30 -13.52 11.98
N TRP A 455 -0.04 -12.67 11.02
CA TRP A 455 -1.16 -11.73 11.19
C TRP A 455 -2.51 -12.44 11.26
N ASP A 456 -2.74 -13.49 10.48
CA ASP A 456 -3.97 -14.29 10.56
C ASP A 456 -4.12 -14.94 11.95
N HIS A 457 -3.02 -15.47 12.49
CA HIS A 457 -3.00 -16.03 13.84
C HIS A 457 -3.33 -14.98 14.90
N GLU A 458 -2.68 -13.82 14.85
CA GLU A 458 -2.94 -12.69 15.77
C GLU A 458 -4.38 -12.14 15.62
N ILE A 459 -4.96 -12.13 14.43
CA ILE A 459 -6.37 -11.77 14.19
C ILE A 459 -7.27 -12.73 14.94
N LYS A 460 -7.02 -14.04 14.83
CA LYS A 460 -7.79 -15.08 15.56
C LYS A 460 -7.65 -14.91 17.08
N GLU A 461 -6.45 -14.64 17.59
CA GLU A 461 -6.23 -14.38 19.01
C GLU A 461 -7.01 -13.17 19.51
N MET A 462 -6.94 -12.03 18.78
CA MET A 462 -7.70 -10.83 19.15
C MET A 462 -9.20 -11.06 19.11
N MET A 463 -9.71 -11.70 18.06
CA MET A 463 -11.14 -12.06 17.94
C MET A 463 -11.57 -13.00 19.07
N GLY A 464 -10.76 -14.01 19.40
CA GLY A 464 -11.01 -14.91 20.53
C GLY A 464 -11.09 -14.17 21.85
N GLY A 465 -10.14 -13.23 22.10
CA GLY A 465 -10.15 -12.34 23.27
C GLY A 465 -11.36 -11.39 23.33
N MET A 466 -11.99 -11.12 22.20
CA MET A 466 -13.24 -10.34 22.08
C MET A 466 -14.50 -11.22 22.18
N GLY A 467 -14.36 -12.54 22.20
CA GLY A 467 -15.48 -13.49 22.16
C GLY A 467 -16.19 -13.56 20.82
N ILE A 468 -15.47 -13.34 19.72
CA ILE A 468 -15.98 -13.34 18.34
C ILE A 468 -15.26 -14.42 17.55
N ASN A 469 -15.99 -15.31 16.88
CA ASN A 469 -15.44 -16.46 16.16
C ASN A 469 -15.32 -16.26 14.64
N SER A 470 -15.78 -15.13 14.08
CA SER A 470 -15.67 -14.89 12.64
C SER A 470 -15.47 -13.41 12.32
N VAL A 471 -14.73 -13.14 11.26
CA VAL A 471 -14.54 -11.80 10.71
C VAL A 471 -15.88 -11.17 10.28
N GLU A 472 -16.79 -11.96 9.73
CA GLU A 472 -18.13 -11.49 9.33
C GLU A 472 -18.96 -11.00 10.54
N ALA A 473 -18.81 -11.61 11.72
CA ALA A 473 -19.48 -11.14 12.94
C ALA A 473 -18.82 -9.86 13.53
N LEU A 474 -17.55 -9.65 13.26
CA LEU A 474 -16.84 -8.45 13.67
C LEU A 474 -17.13 -7.27 12.74
N LYS A 475 -17.46 -7.49 11.49
CA LYS A 475 -17.57 -6.46 10.44
C LYS A 475 -18.61 -5.38 10.80
N GLY A 476 -18.11 -4.14 10.94
CA GLY A 476 -18.90 -2.98 11.30
C GLY A 476 -19.50 -3.03 12.71
N ASN A 477 -19.01 -3.92 13.56
CA ASN A 477 -19.39 -4.03 14.96
C ASN A 477 -18.57 -3.04 15.81
N ARG A 478 -18.91 -1.76 15.70
CA ARG A 478 -18.24 -0.66 16.40
C ARG A 478 -18.42 -0.70 17.92
N LEU A 479 -19.37 -1.50 18.43
CA LEU A 479 -19.51 -1.75 19.87
C LEU A 479 -18.26 -2.41 20.46
N MET A 480 -17.49 -3.10 19.64
CA MET A 480 -16.21 -3.73 20.02
C MET A 480 -15.05 -2.73 20.06
N LEU A 481 -15.29 -1.44 19.81
CA LEU A 481 -14.26 -0.41 19.75
C LEU A 481 -14.48 0.67 20.81
N ARG A 482 -13.38 1.22 21.33
CA ARG A 482 -13.36 2.38 22.22
C ARG A 482 -12.31 3.38 21.77
N GLY A 483 -12.61 4.67 21.92
CA GLY A 483 -11.67 5.76 21.62
C GLY A 483 -10.93 6.24 22.86
N ILE A 484 -9.64 6.49 22.74
CA ILE A 484 -8.80 7.12 23.77
C ILE A 484 -8.07 8.34 23.19
N GLY A 485 -8.08 9.47 23.90
CA GLY A 485 -7.44 10.70 23.44
C GLY A 485 -8.02 11.25 22.14
N LEU A 486 -9.31 11.02 21.92
CA LEU A 486 -10.12 11.57 20.83
C LEU A 486 -11.09 12.62 21.37
N ASN A 487 -11.38 13.64 20.58
CA ASN A 487 -12.44 14.60 20.91
C ASN A 487 -13.83 14.06 20.53
N GLU A 488 -14.89 14.73 21.00
CA GLU A 488 -16.28 14.29 20.78
C GLU A 488 -16.64 14.15 19.29
N LYS A 489 -16.13 15.06 18.45
CA LYS A 489 -16.41 15.02 17.01
C LYS A 489 -15.71 13.85 16.30
N GLU A 490 -14.51 13.50 16.74
CA GLU A 490 -13.79 12.32 16.23
C GLU A 490 -14.49 11.03 16.66
N LEU A 491 -14.96 10.94 17.91
CA LEU A 491 -15.75 9.80 18.39
C LEU A 491 -17.07 9.65 17.61
N GLU A 492 -17.77 10.77 17.36
CA GLU A 492 -19.00 10.80 16.56
C GLU A 492 -18.76 10.30 15.13
N ILE A 493 -17.71 10.80 14.45
CA ILE A 493 -17.39 10.37 13.08
C ILE A 493 -17.03 8.89 13.03
N LEU A 494 -16.22 8.42 13.98
CA LEU A 494 -15.84 7.01 14.08
C LEU A 494 -17.02 6.13 14.50
N GLY A 495 -18.04 6.71 15.15
CA GLY A 495 -19.20 5.99 15.67
C GLY A 495 -18.85 5.06 16.82
N ILE A 496 -17.88 5.44 17.66
CA ILE A 496 -17.40 4.68 18.81
C ILE A 496 -17.53 5.48 20.09
N GLN A 497 -17.57 4.78 21.22
CA GLN A 497 -17.65 5.41 22.54
C GLN A 497 -16.24 5.68 23.11
N HIS A 498 -16.19 6.59 24.09
CA HIS A 498 -14.94 6.84 24.82
C HIS A 498 -14.55 5.62 25.69
N ALA A 499 -13.26 5.38 25.87
CA ALA A 499 -12.75 4.21 26.60
C ALA A 499 -13.16 4.16 28.09
N GLY A 500 -13.64 5.25 28.66
CA GLY A 500 -14.15 5.31 30.03
C GLY A 500 -15.64 5.06 30.19
N GLN A 501 -16.33 4.65 29.11
CA GLN A 501 -17.80 4.42 29.10
C GLN A 501 -18.15 2.93 28.99
#